data_9d14c1a24930f56b7857c50772160155
#
_entry.id   9d14c1a24930f56b7857c50772160155
#
_cell.length_a   1.000
_cell.length_b   1.000
_cell.length_c   1.000
_cell.angle_alpha   90.00
_cell.angle_beta   90.00
_cell.angle_gamma   90.00
#
_symmetry.space_group_name_H-M   'P 1'
#
loop_
_entity.id
_entity.type
_entity.pdbx_description
1 polymer ?
#
loop_
_entity_poly.entity_id
_entity_poly.type
_entity_poly.pdbx_seq_one_letter_code
_entity_poly.pdbx_strand_id
1 'polypeptide(L)'
;TEDGRQIFKQLAEKADVILETLPPGFLPSIGLGYEELKEENPRLIMCSLTPFGQTGPWRDYHTSEMLQLAVGGQMGCCGYEEEDAPDPPPIAGGGGQAWHMGSHYAYIAIMAALVYRTTTGKGQYIDASVHEACALTTEPAVPIYIYRGEVVLRQTGRHAFPTIRPKTQFRCKDGKLVNLSLGFGIAPRELRVLAEWMDSHGLADDLMEEKYRDSAIIQESTPHIFEVITTFIGSLSQEETYHGAQERGVNWGAIRTPDDLLDDGHLHDRGFWVKVEHPELGRSFTYPGPAG
;
A
#
# COMPACT_ATOMS: atom_id res chain seq x y z
N THR A 1 29.23 -27.25 4.22
CA THR A 1 29.78 -28.58 4.50
C THR A 1 28.86 -29.66 3.92
N GLU A 2 29.38 -30.86 3.67
CA GLU A 2 28.58 -32.01 3.22
C GLU A 2 27.50 -32.37 4.24
N ASP A 3 27.86 -32.47 5.50
CA ASP A 3 26.90 -32.76 6.59
C ASP A 3 25.78 -31.76 6.67
N GLY A 4 26.07 -30.47 6.47
CA GLY A 4 25.04 -29.44 6.44
C GLY A 4 24.05 -29.59 5.27
N ARG A 5 24.55 -30.02 4.09
CA ARG A 5 23.70 -30.30 2.94
C ARG A 5 22.80 -31.51 3.19
N GLN A 6 23.34 -32.58 3.80
CA GLN A 6 22.57 -33.75 4.14
C GLN A 6 21.48 -33.44 5.17
N ILE A 7 21.78 -32.65 6.20
CA ILE A 7 20.77 -32.22 7.18
C ILE A 7 19.67 -31.38 6.48
N PHE A 8 20.05 -30.49 5.59
CA PHE A 8 19.07 -29.69 4.82
C PHE A 8 18.14 -30.55 3.98
N LYS A 9 18.67 -31.59 3.27
CA LYS A 9 17.87 -32.54 2.49
C LYS A 9 16.89 -33.27 3.36
N GLN A 10 17.34 -33.82 4.51
CA GLN A 10 16.46 -34.51 5.46
C GLN A 10 15.33 -33.63 6.00
N LEU A 11 15.57 -32.33 6.18
CA LEU A 11 14.52 -31.37 6.55
C LEU A 11 13.58 -31.12 5.37
N ALA A 12 14.10 -30.96 4.16
CA ALA A 12 13.33 -30.72 2.94
C ALA A 12 12.38 -31.89 2.59
N GLU A 13 12.76 -33.15 2.89
CA GLU A 13 11.88 -34.33 2.73
C GLU A 13 10.54 -34.19 3.48
N LYS A 14 10.54 -33.47 4.60
CA LYS A 14 9.40 -33.31 5.51
C LYS A 14 8.75 -31.93 5.41
N ALA A 15 9.36 -31.01 4.68
CA ALA A 15 8.87 -29.66 4.55
C ALA A 15 7.73 -29.57 3.53
N ASP A 16 6.72 -28.77 3.82
CA ASP A 16 5.70 -28.40 2.85
C ASP A 16 6.17 -27.30 1.91
N VAL A 17 6.90 -26.33 2.48
CA VAL A 17 7.37 -25.14 1.77
C VAL A 17 8.81 -24.82 2.19
N ILE A 18 9.64 -24.49 1.23
CA ILE A 18 10.94 -23.84 1.45
C ILE A 18 10.83 -22.43 0.86
N LEU A 19 11.08 -21.43 1.69
CA LEU A 19 11.25 -20.04 1.26
C LEU A 19 12.71 -19.63 1.44
N GLU A 20 13.32 -19.11 0.39
CA GLU A 20 14.70 -18.65 0.43
C GLU A 20 14.82 -17.25 -0.23
N THR A 21 15.82 -16.49 0.20
CA THR A 21 16.15 -15.14 -0.30
C THR A 21 17.65 -14.99 -0.58
N LEU A 22 18.29 -16.09 -0.92
CA LEU A 22 19.73 -16.15 -1.21
C LEU A 22 20.05 -15.59 -2.61
N PRO A 23 21.30 -15.30 -2.91
CA PRO A 23 21.67 -14.91 -4.27
C PRO A 23 21.19 -15.91 -5.33
N PRO A 24 20.71 -15.44 -6.49
CA PRO A 24 20.19 -16.31 -7.53
C PRO A 24 21.15 -17.43 -7.90
N GLY A 25 20.64 -18.66 -7.97
CA GLY A 25 21.44 -19.86 -8.29
C GLY A 25 22.30 -20.38 -7.15
N PHE A 26 22.28 -19.80 -5.95
CA PHE A 26 23.14 -20.26 -4.83
C PHE A 26 22.77 -21.69 -4.40
N LEU A 27 21.50 -21.97 -4.10
CA LEU A 27 21.09 -23.32 -3.67
C LEU A 27 21.36 -24.39 -4.74
N PRO A 28 21.03 -24.19 -6.03
CA PRO A 28 21.45 -25.12 -7.08
C PRO A 28 22.96 -25.34 -7.15
N SER A 29 23.78 -24.30 -6.95
CA SER A 29 25.24 -24.40 -7.01
C SER A 29 25.86 -25.34 -5.96
N ILE A 30 25.11 -25.60 -4.89
CA ILE A 30 25.52 -26.51 -3.81
C ILE A 30 24.70 -27.80 -3.74
N GLY A 31 23.90 -28.11 -4.81
CA GLY A 31 23.10 -29.32 -4.91
C GLY A 31 21.86 -29.33 -3.99
N LEU A 32 21.31 -28.16 -3.71
CA LEU A 32 20.10 -27.96 -2.91
C LEU A 32 19.02 -27.16 -3.67
N GLY A 33 19.06 -27.19 -5.01
CA GLY A 33 18.04 -26.58 -5.84
C GLY A 33 16.73 -27.36 -5.85
N TYR A 34 15.69 -26.75 -6.39
CA TYR A 34 14.37 -27.38 -6.48
C TYR A 34 14.39 -28.71 -7.25
N GLU A 35 15.14 -28.77 -8.33
CA GLU A 35 15.21 -29.96 -9.19
C GLU A 35 15.77 -31.18 -8.43
N GLU A 36 16.77 -30.96 -7.57
CA GLU A 36 17.32 -32.01 -6.72
C GLU A 36 16.40 -32.39 -5.56
N LEU A 37 15.80 -31.38 -4.91
CA LEU A 37 14.95 -31.60 -3.73
C LEU A 37 13.61 -32.24 -4.07
N LYS A 38 13.05 -31.97 -5.25
CA LYS A 38 11.77 -32.53 -5.69
C LYS A 38 11.84 -34.04 -5.95
N GLU A 39 13.01 -34.59 -6.20
CA GLU A 39 13.20 -36.01 -6.39
C GLU A 39 12.90 -36.77 -5.08
N GLU A 40 13.31 -36.21 -3.95
CA GLU A 40 13.04 -36.76 -2.61
C GLU A 40 11.64 -36.38 -2.10
N ASN A 41 11.17 -35.16 -2.42
CA ASN A 41 9.85 -34.68 -2.03
C ASN A 41 9.09 -34.07 -3.22
N PRO A 42 8.38 -34.87 -4.02
CA PRO A 42 7.61 -34.39 -5.18
C PRO A 42 6.46 -33.41 -4.82
N ARG A 43 6.15 -33.28 -3.55
CA ARG A 43 5.13 -32.37 -3.02
C ARG A 43 5.70 -31.04 -2.55
N LEU A 44 7.02 -30.89 -2.56
CA LEU A 44 7.70 -29.69 -2.09
C LEU A 44 7.31 -28.46 -2.93
N ILE A 45 6.96 -27.39 -2.25
CA ILE A 45 6.87 -26.05 -2.85
C ILE A 45 8.13 -25.30 -2.44
N MET A 46 8.88 -24.79 -3.41
CA MET A 46 10.05 -23.97 -3.14
C MET A 46 9.86 -22.59 -3.78
N CYS A 47 9.96 -21.54 -2.95
CA CYS A 47 9.86 -20.16 -3.37
C CYS A 47 11.20 -19.47 -3.17
N SER A 48 11.78 -18.98 -4.27
CA SER A 48 12.95 -18.09 -4.25
C SER A 48 12.48 -16.65 -4.43
N LEU A 49 12.53 -15.86 -3.37
CA LEU A 49 12.19 -14.43 -3.41
C LEU A 49 13.48 -13.62 -3.52
N THR A 50 13.72 -13.04 -4.69
CA THR A 50 14.93 -12.28 -4.98
C THR A 50 14.62 -10.90 -5.53
N PRO A 51 15.57 -9.97 -5.51
CA PRO A 51 15.33 -8.61 -6.00
C PRO A 51 14.83 -8.53 -7.44
N PHE A 52 15.40 -9.31 -8.36
CA PHE A 52 15.12 -9.27 -9.80
C PHE A 52 14.75 -10.61 -10.41
N GLY A 53 14.47 -11.63 -9.59
CA GLY A 53 14.19 -12.99 -10.05
C GLY A 53 15.45 -13.83 -10.26
N GLN A 54 15.25 -15.11 -10.59
CA GLN A 54 16.32 -16.08 -10.83
C GLN A 54 16.89 -16.01 -12.25
N THR A 55 16.23 -15.28 -13.15
CA THR A 55 16.57 -15.17 -14.56
C THR A 55 16.58 -13.70 -15.02
N GLY A 56 16.95 -13.47 -16.26
CA GLY A 56 16.97 -12.13 -16.84
C GLY A 56 18.29 -11.37 -16.63
N PRO A 57 18.47 -10.23 -17.33
CA PRO A 57 19.75 -9.51 -17.39
C PRO A 57 20.14 -8.84 -16.08
N TRP A 58 19.20 -8.63 -15.16
CA TRP A 58 19.44 -7.93 -13.88
C TRP A 58 19.50 -8.88 -12.68
N ARG A 59 19.40 -10.19 -12.87
CA ARG A 59 19.35 -11.18 -11.78
C ARG A 59 20.44 -10.99 -10.71
N ASP A 60 21.63 -10.59 -11.14
CA ASP A 60 22.81 -10.44 -10.27
C ASP A 60 23.07 -8.97 -9.88
N TYR A 61 22.13 -8.05 -10.14
CA TYR A 61 22.29 -6.65 -9.79
C TYR A 61 22.12 -6.43 -8.28
N HIS A 62 22.91 -5.49 -7.76
CA HIS A 62 22.78 -5.01 -6.40
C HIS A 62 21.58 -4.06 -6.27
N THR A 63 20.94 -4.10 -5.13
CA THR A 63 19.76 -3.28 -4.87
C THR A 63 19.63 -2.89 -3.41
N SER A 64 18.72 -1.95 -3.17
CA SER A 64 18.17 -1.60 -1.87
C SER A 64 16.66 -1.39 -2.02
N GLU A 65 15.96 -1.22 -0.91
CA GLU A 65 14.52 -0.94 -0.92
C GLU A 65 14.18 0.27 -1.80
N MET A 66 14.90 1.37 -1.62
CA MET A 66 14.70 2.60 -2.41
C MET A 66 14.95 2.37 -3.91
N LEU A 67 15.97 1.59 -4.28
CA LEU A 67 16.24 1.26 -5.68
C LEU A 67 15.13 0.42 -6.29
N GLN A 68 14.53 -0.53 -5.54
CA GLN A 68 13.40 -1.31 -6.01
C GLN A 68 12.18 -0.42 -6.29
N LEU A 69 11.88 0.54 -5.40
CA LEU A 69 10.80 1.51 -5.63
C LEU A 69 11.07 2.41 -6.84
N ALA A 70 12.33 2.76 -7.09
CA ALA A 70 12.71 3.56 -8.25
C ALA A 70 12.55 2.79 -9.56
N VAL A 71 13.21 1.62 -9.69
CA VAL A 71 13.18 0.84 -10.94
C VAL A 71 11.84 0.15 -11.17
N GLY A 72 11.09 -0.16 -10.12
CA GLY A 72 9.75 -0.74 -10.18
C GLY A 72 8.64 0.27 -10.52
N GLY A 73 8.97 1.56 -10.75
CA GLY A 73 8.02 2.58 -11.19
C GLY A 73 7.22 3.28 -10.09
N GLN A 74 7.28 2.81 -8.86
CA GLN A 74 6.56 3.40 -7.72
C GLN A 74 6.90 4.89 -7.52
N MET A 75 8.19 5.23 -7.52
CA MET A 75 8.63 6.62 -7.38
C MET A 75 8.22 7.49 -8.57
N GLY A 76 8.03 6.90 -9.74
CA GLY A 76 7.50 7.60 -10.92
C GLY A 76 6.03 8.04 -10.75
N CYS A 77 5.30 7.37 -9.85
CA CYS A 77 3.89 7.65 -9.55
C CYS A 77 3.69 8.46 -8.26
N CYS A 78 4.73 8.62 -7.43
CA CYS A 78 4.65 9.29 -6.13
C CYS A 78 5.45 10.60 -6.12
N GLY A 79 4.90 11.65 -5.53
CA GLY A 79 5.57 12.93 -5.39
C GLY A 79 4.62 14.11 -5.35
N TYR A 80 5.19 15.28 -5.38
CA TYR A 80 4.46 16.54 -5.46
C TYR A 80 4.11 16.88 -6.91
N GLU A 81 3.07 17.67 -7.10
CA GLU A 81 2.82 18.37 -8.36
C GLU A 81 3.62 19.68 -8.43
N GLU A 82 3.83 20.21 -9.64
CA GLU A 82 4.65 21.41 -9.85
C GLU A 82 4.08 22.66 -9.14
N GLU A 83 2.75 22.74 -8.97
CA GLU A 83 2.10 23.82 -8.24
C GLU A 83 2.52 23.87 -6.76
N ASP A 84 2.72 22.71 -6.12
CA ASP A 84 3.07 22.63 -4.71
C ASP A 84 4.59 22.70 -4.48
N ALA A 85 5.40 22.30 -5.47
CA ALA A 85 6.87 22.35 -5.38
C ALA A 85 7.50 22.50 -6.77
N PRO A 86 8.26 23.56 -7.06
CA PRO A 86 8.95 23.72 -8.35
C PRO A 86 9.93 22.55 -8.59
N ASP A 87 9.87 21.94 -9.79
CA ASP A 87 10.69 20.78 -10.18
C ASP A 87 10.72 19.68 -9.11
N PRO A 88 9.56 19.10 -8.71
CA PRO A 88 9.49 18.22 -7.56
C PRO A 88 10.16 16.89 -7.85
N PRO A 89 11.11 16.43 -7.00
CA PRO A 89 11.72 15.12 -7.16
C PRO A 89 10.70 14.01 -6.91
N PRO A 90 10.88 12.81 -7.50
CA PRO A 90 10.17 11.61 -7.10
C PRO A 90 10.34 11.32 -5.61
N ILE A 91 9.30 10.80 -4.96
CA ILE A 91 9.31 10.46 -3.53
C ILE A 91 9.18 8.95 -3.36
N ALA A 92 9.99 8.39 -2.47
CA ALA A 92 9.84 7.00 -2.03
C ALA A 92 8.90 6.93 -0.82
N GLY A 93 7.98 5.97 -0.84
CA GLY A 93 7.20 5.61 0.35
C GLY A 93 8.12 5.06 1.44
N GLY A 94 7.88 5.44 2.69
CA GLY A 94 8.60 4.89 3.84
C GLY A 94 8.09 3.50 4.24
N GLY A 95 8.82 2.83 5.17
CA GLY A 95 8.35 1.60 5.83
C GLY A 95 8.65 0.29 5.10
N GLY A 96 9.64 0.25 4.20
CA GLY A 96 10.05 -1.01 3.55
C GLY A 96 9.04 -1.54 2.53
N GLN A 97 8.34 -0.65 1.83
CA GLN A 97 7.22 -0.98 0.93
C GLN A 97 7.59 -2.01 -0.15
N ALA A 98 8.78 -1.90 -0.76
CA ALA A 98 9.20 -2.85 -1.79
C ALA A 98 9.30 -4.28 -1.24
N TRP A 99 9.84 -4.44 -0.04
CA TRP A 99 9.96 -5.74 0.61
C TRP A 99 8.60 -6.30 1.01
N HIS A 100 7.69 -5.46 1.50
CA HIS A 100 6.31 -5.86 1.78
C HIS A 100 5.60 -6.34 0.52
N MET A 101 5.69 -5.60 -0.59
CA MET A 101 5.09 -6.01 -1.87
C MET A 101 5.63 -7.36 -2.33
N GLY A 102 6.96 -7.52 -2.41
CA GLY A 102 7.59 -8.79 -2.79
C GLY A 102 7.15 -9.94 -1.90
N SER A 103 7.13 -9.74 -0.59
CA SER A 103 6.72 -10.76 0.38
C SER A 103 5.26 -11.16 0.24
N HIS A 104 4.34 -10.19 0.03
CA HIS A 104 2.92 -10.49 -0.17
C HIS A 104 2.67 -11.27 -1.46
N TYR A 105 3.31 -10.90 -2.57
CA TYR A 105 3.16 -11.65 -3.83
C TYR A 105 3.76 -13.05 -3.72
N ALA A 106 4.91 -13.21 -3.06
CA ALA A 106 5.48 -14.53 -2.77
C ALA A 106 4.52 -15.37 -1.91
N TYR A 107 3.94 -14.79 -0.86
CA TYR A 107 2.94 -15.45 -0.03
C TYR A 107 1.71 -15.89 -0.83
N ILE A 108 1.15 -15.02 -1.66
CA ILE A 108 -0.01 -15.35 -2.53
C ILE A 108 0.34 -16.51 -3.46
N ALA A 109 1.54 -16.49 -4.08
CA ALA A 109 1.99 -17.56 -4.97
C ALA A 109 2.16 -18.90 -4.22
N ILE A 110 2.72 -18.87 -3.01
CA ILE A 110 2.85 -20.07 -2.15
C ILE A 110 1.47 -20.62 -1.81
N MET A 111 0.51 -19.77 -1.40
CA MET A 111 -0.84 -20.21 -1.08
C MET A 111 -1.56 -20.79 -2.32
N ALA A 112 -1.40 -20.21 -3.50
CA ALA A 112 -1.93 -20.75 -4.74
C ALA A 112 -1.30 -22.12 -5.06
N ALA A 113 0.01 -22.30 -4.88
CA ALA A 113 0.70 -23.57 -5.07
C ALA A 113 0.23 -24.64 -4.06
N LEU A 114 -0.03 -24.25 -2.81
CA LEU A 114 -0.60 -25.15 -1.80
C LEU A 114 -2.00 -25.63 -2.21
N VAL A 115 -2.87 -24.73 -2.69
CA VAL A 115 -4.21 -25.10 -3.21
C VAL A 115 -4.06 -26.03 -4.42
N TYR A 116 -3.22 -25.70 -5.40
CA TYR A 116 -2.96 -26.57 -6.55
C TYR A 116 -2.48 -27.97 -6.13
N ARG A 117 -1.61 -28.04 -5.14
CA ARG A 117 -1.10 -29.31 -4.59
C ARG A 117 -2.21 -30.20 -4.00
N THR A 118 -3.30 -29.62 -3.45
CA THR A 118 -4.41 -30.42 -2.90
C THR A 118 -5.10 -31.28 -3.94
N THR A 119 -5.16 -30.78 -5.19
CA THR A 119 -5.80 -31.48 -6.32
C THR A 119 -4.87 -32.33 -7.13
N THR A 120 -3.60 -31.93 -7.27
CA THR A 120 -2.63 -32.61 -8.15
C THR A 120 -1.67 -33.53 -7.42
N GLY A 121 -1.50 -33.34 -6.10
CA GLY A 121 -0.49 -34.01 -5.30
C GLY A 121 0.94 -33.53 -5.55
N LYS A 122 1.16 -32.54 -6.43
CA LYS A 122 2.49 -32.08 -6.86
C LYS A 122 2.84 -30.72 -6.27
N GLY A 123 4.12 -30.56 -5.89
CA GLY A 123 4.71 -29.29 -5.54
C GLY A 123 5.06 -28.44 -6.78
N GLN A 124 5.60 -27.26 -6.54
CA GLN A 124 5.99 -26.31 -7.59
C GLN A 124 7.20 -25.48 -7.17
N TYR A 125 7.98 -25.04 -8.15
CA TYR A 125 8.97 -23.99 -7.96
C TYR A 125 8.34 -22.63 -8.27
N ILE A 126 8.61 -21.65 -7.41
CA ILE A 126 8.15 -20.27 -7.53
C ILE A 126 9.38 -19.35 -7.58
N ASP A 127 9.57 -18.68 -8.70
CA ASP A 127 10.51 -17.59 -8.85
C ASP A 127 9.76 -16.28 -8.61
N ALA A 128 9.98 -15.64 -7.46
CA ALA A 128 9.32 -14.40 -7.06
C ALA A 128 10.32 -13.24 -7.11
N SER A 129 9.97 -12.21 -7.85
CA SER A 129 10.78 -11.01 -8.05
C SER A 129 10.17 -9.80 -7.33
N VAL A 130 10.94 -9.15 -6.47
CA VAL A 130 10.52 -7.89 -5.82
C VAL A 130 10.27 -6.80 -6.87
N HIS A 131 11.11 -6.74 -7.91
CA HIS A 131 10.95 -5.79 -9.01
C HIS A 131 9.61 -5.94 -9.72
N GLU A 132 9.20 -7.18 -10.04
CA GLU A 132 7.90 -7.44 -10.67
C GLU A 132 6.74 -7.07 -9.74
N ALA A 133 6.85 -7.39 -8.45
CA ALA A 133 5.87 -7.00 -7.46
C ALA A 133 5.70 -5.47 -7.37
N CYS A 134 6.80 -4.71 -7.39
CA CYS A 134 6.76 -3.26 -7.46
C CYS A 134 6.09 -2.76 -8.74
N ALA A 135 6.42 -3.34 -9.90
CA ALA A 135 5.83 -2.94 -11.18
C ALA A 135 4.31 -3.18 -11.23
N LEU A 136 3.83 -4.27 -10.61
CA LEU A 136 2.39 -4.57 -10.50
C LEU A 136 1.64 -3.61 -9.57
N THR A 137 2.33 -2.94 -8.65
CA THR A 137 1.71 -2.05 -7.66
C THR A 137 1.88 -0.56 -7.99
N THR A 138 2.12 -0.22 -9.25
CA THR A 138 2.13 1.17 -9.76
C THR A 138 0.72 1.74 -9.98
N GLU A 139 -0.29 1.19 -9.29
CA GLU A 139 -1.70 1.55 -9.44
C GLU A 139 -2.19 1.39 -10.89
N PRO A 140 -3.00 2.34 -11.44
CA PRO A 140 -3.47 2.24 -12.81
C PRO A 140 -2.43 2.65 -13.86
N ALA A 141 -1.21 3.07 -13.49
CA ALA A 141 -0.25 3.68 -14.42
C ALA A 141 0.08 2.77 -15.62
N VAL A 142 0.42 1.50 -15.35
CA VAL A 142 0.74 0.54 -16.42
C VAL A 142 -0.49 0.22 -17.30
N PRO A 143 -1.67 -0.12 -16.76
CA PRO A 143 -2.87 -0.27 -17.56
C PRO A 143 -3.24 0.98 -18.38
N ILE A 144 -3.16 2.17 -17.80
CA ILE A 144 -3.45 3.41 -18.50
C ILE A 144 -2.54 3.56 -19.72
N TYR A 145 -1.24 3.33 -19.53
CA TYR A 145 -0.29 3.42 -20.65
C TYR A 145 -0.57 2.36 -21.74
N ILE A 146 -0.85 1.12 -21.34
CA ILE A 146 -1.12 0.02 -22.31
C ILE A 146 -2.38 0.30 -23.12
N TYR A 147 -3.46 0.74 -22.49
CA TYR A 147 -4.76 0.89 -23.16
C TYR A 147 -4.99 2.26 -23.79
N ARG A 148 -4.33 3.31 -23.29
CA ARG A 148 -4.59 4.70 -23.70
C ARG A 148 -3.35 5.42 -24.24
N GLY A 149 -2.14 4.87 -24.06
CA GLY A 149 -0.89 5.55 -24.43
C GLY A 149 -0.57 6.79 -23.59
N GLU A 150 -1.27 6.98 -22.48
CA GLU A 150 -1.13 8.15 -21.62
C GLU A 150 -0.18 7.89 -20.46
N VAL A 151 0.67 8.87 -20.14
CA VAL A 151 1.57 8.82 -18.97
C VAL A 151 0.88 9.51 -17.79
N VAL A 152 0.96 8.88 -16.62
CA VAL A 152 0.41 9.47 -15.39
C VAL A 152 1.33 10.56 -14.85
N LEU A 153 0.72 11.59 -14.25
CA LEU A 153 1.39 12.70 -13.58
C LEU A 153 1.39 12.47 -12.07
N ARG A 154 2.51 12.76 -11.41
CA ARG A 154 2.57 12.80 -9.95
C ARG A 154 1.67 13.92 -9.43
N GLN A 155 0.94 13.66 -8.35
CA GLN A 155 0.03 14.61 -7.74
C GLN A 155 0.13 14.53 -6.22
N THR A 156 0.26 15.67 -5.57
CA THR A 156 0.42 15.75 -4.11
C THR A 156 -0.76 15.10 -3.38
N GLY A 157 -0.47 14.07 -2.57
CA GLY A 157 -1.46 13.39 -1.73
C GLY A 157 -2.58 12.66 -2.48
N ARG A 158 -2.42 12.42 -3.78
CA ARG A 158 -3.41 11.77 -4.67
C ARG A 158 -2.76 10.65 -5.46
N HIS A 159 -3.61 9.78 -6.00
CA HIS A 159 -3.18 8.80 -6.99
C HIS A 159 -2.71 9.48 -8.28
N ALA A 160 -1.59 9.01 -8.84
CA ALA A 160 -1.11 9.48 -10.13
C ALA A 160 -2.14 9.21 -11.22
N PHE A 161 -2.37 10.22 -12.06
CA PHE A 161 -3.34 10.13 -13.16
C PHE A 161 -2.89 11.00 -14.34
N PRO A 162 -3.34 10.75 -15.59
CA PRO A 162 -2.94 11.55 -16.74
C PRO A 162 -3.35 13.02 -16.68
N THR A 163 -4.39 13.34 -15.91
CA THR A 163 -4.87 14.71 -15.72
C THR A 163 -4.81 15.11 -14.25
N ILE A 164 -4.57 16.38 -13.99
CA ILE A 164 -4.60 16.93 -12.63
C ILE A 164 -6.01 16.83 -12.07
N ARG A 165 -6.12 16.28 -10.86
CA ARG A 165 -7.37 16.08 -10.13
C ARG A 165 -7.51 17.08 -8.98
N PRO A 166 -8.72 17.32 -8.48
CA PRO A 166 -8.92 18.13 -7.28
C PRO A 166 -8.09 17.60 -6.10
N LYS A 167 -7.61 18.54 -5.26
CA LYS A 167 -6.87 18.20 -4.04
C LYS A 167 -7.74 17.36 -3.09
N THR A 168 -7.12 16.44 -2.39
CA THR A 168 -7.81 15.54 -1.43
C THR A 168 -7.39 15.78 0.01
N GLN A 169 -6.34 16.56 0.23
CA GLN A 169 -5.82 16.87 1.56
C GLN A 169 -6.17 18.30 1.95
N PHE A 170 -6.79 18.45 3.12
CA PHE A 170 -7.28 19.73 3.60
C PHE A 170 -6.83 19.97 5.03
N ARG A 171 -6.54 21.26 5.33
CA ARG A 171 -6.09 21.69 6.65
C ARG A 171 -7.28 22.07 7.51
N CYS A 172 -7.34 21.46 8.69
CA CYS A 172 -8.32 21.73 9.73
C CYS A 172 -7.93 22.96 10.57
N LYS A 173 -8.86 23.44 11.38
CA LYS A 173 -8.68 24.59 12.30
C LYS A 173 -7.49 24.44 13.25
N ASP A 174 -7.22 23.23 13.68
CA ASP A 174 -6.09 22.88 14.58
C ASP A 174 -4.74 22.72 13.86
N GLY A 175 -4.70 22.96 12.55
CA GLY A 175 -3.50 22.85 11.71
C GLY A 175 -3.19 21.43 11.26
N LYS A 176 -3.89 20.41 11.73
CA LYS A 176 -3.79 19.02 11.29
C LYS A 176 -4.48 18.84 9.94
N LEU A 177 -4.24 17.71 9.29
CA LEU A 177 -4.73 17.42 7.95
C LEU A 177 -5.74 16.26 7.95
N VAL A 178 -6.74 16.38 7.08
CA VAL A 178 -7.64 15.28 6.70
C VAL A 178 -7.46 14.96 5.22
N ASN A 179 -7.68 13.69 4.88
CA ASN A 179 -7.71 13.23 3.50
C ASN A 179 -9.15 12.85 3.12
N LEU A 180 -9.60 13.36 1.98
CA LEU A 180 -10.93 13.08 1.43
C LEU A 180 -10.82 12.04 0.32
N SER A 181 -11.61 10.98 0.40
CA SER A 181 -11.75 10.04 -0.70
C SER A 181 -12.91 10.50 -1.58
N LEU A 182 -12.61 11.24 -2.64
CA LEU A 182 -13.60 11.78 -3.58
C LEU A 182 -13.73 10.92 -4.85
N GLY A 183 -13.04 9.79 -4.89
CA GLY A 183 -13.08 8.83 -5.99
C GLY A 183 -12.87 9.49 -7.36
N PHE A 184 -13.80 9.26 -8.28
CA PHE A 184 -13.82 9.88 -9.61
C PHE A 184 -14.67 11.16 -9.69
N GLY A 185 -15.06 11.73 -8.55
CA GLY A 185 -15.92 12.90 -8.41
C GLY A 185 -16.87 12.73 -7.22
N ILE A 186 -17.61 13.79 -6.89
CA ILE A 186 -18.60 13.76 -5.82
C ILE A 186 -19.94 13.33 -6.41
N ALA A 187 -20.53 12.26 -5.89
CA ALA A 187 -21.87 11.84 -6.29
C ALA A 187 -22.94 12.80 -5.72
N PRO A 188 -24.08 13.01 -6.41
CA PRO A 188 -25.13 13.92 -5.92
C PRO A 188 -25.63 13.60 -4.52
N ARG A 189 -25.74 12.30 -4.17
CA ARG A 189 -26.11 11.84 -2.82
C ARG A 189 -25.07 12.24 -1.77
N GLU A 190 -23.80 12.07 -2.09
CA GLU A 190 -22.70 12.42 -1.19
C GLU A 190 -22.62 13.94 -0.97
N LEU A 191 -22.71 14.70 -2.06
CA LEU A 191 -22.73 16.17 -1.97
C LEU A 191 -23.91 16.64 -1.13
N ARG A 192 -25.08 16.02 -1.26
CA ARG A 192 -26.26 16.37 -0.45
C ARG A 192 -26.01 16.16 1.03
N VAL A 193 -25.43 15.03 1.42
CA VAL A 193 -25.09 14.73 2.83
C VAL A 193 -24.07 15.75 3.36
N LEU A 194 -23.07 16.11 2.55
CA LEU A 194 -22.09 17.12 2.92
C LEU A 194 -22.74 18.50 3.05
N ALA A 195 -23.58 18.88 2.12
CA ALA A 195 -24.27 20.17 2.14
C ALA A 195 -25.18 20.30 3.39
N GLU A 196 -25.91 19.25 3.77
CA GLU A 196 -26.72 19.23 4.98
C GLU A 196 -25.87 19.35 6.25
N TRP A 197 -24.68 18.73 6.27
CA TRP A 197 -23.76 18.89 7.37
C TRP A 197 -23.19 20.31 7.45
N MET A 198 -22.75 20.87 6.33
CA MET A 198 -22.26 22.25 6.23
C MET A 198 -23.36 23.27 6.60
N ASP A 199 -24.60 23.03 6.19
CA ASP A 199 -25.74 23.88 6.51
C ASP A 199 -26.03 23.91 8.01
N SER A 200 -25.88 22.79 8.71
CA SER A 200 -26.02 22.74 10.17
C SER A 200 -24.98 23.61 10.91
N HIS A 201 -23.93 24.03 10.23
CA HIS A 201 -22.91 24.98 10.70
C HIS A 201 -23.05 26.38 10.06
N GLY A 202 -24.03 26.58 9.17
CA GLY A 202 -24.22 27.82 8.43
C GLY A 202 -23.15 28.08 7.36
N LEU A 203 -22.54 27.02 6.84
CA LEU A 203 -21.41 27.06 5.90
C LEU A 203 -21.66 26.30 4.59
N ALA A 204 -22.92 26.05 4.23
CA ALA A 204 -23.25 25.32 3.02
C ALA A 204 -23.23 26.16 1.74
N ASP A 205 -23.20 27.49 1.87
CA ASP A 205 -23.38 28.41 0.76
C ASP A 205 -24.62 28.02 -0.10
N ASP A 206 -24.48 27.90 -1.40
CA ASP A 206 -25.57 27.49 -2.32
C ASP A 206 -25.70 25.96 -2.49
N LEU A 207 -24.87 25.14 -1.84
CA LEU A 207 -24.82 23.70 -2.06
C LEU A 207 -26.12 22.94 -1.68
N MET A 208 -27.05 23.63 -0.99
CA MET A 208 -28.38 23.09 -0.71
C MET A 208 -29.36 23.22 -1.89
N GLU A 209 -29.01 23.95 -2.94
CA GLU A 209 -29.87 24.18 -4.09
C GLU A 209 -30.12 22.89 -4.90
N GLU A 210 -31.30 22.80 -5.53
CA GLU A 210 -31.70 21.60 -6.29
C GLU A 210 -30.84 21.35 -7.54
N LYS A 211 -30.18 22.37 -8.08
CA LYS A 211 -29.27 22.22 -9.24
C LYS A 211 -28.19 21.18 -9.00
N TYR A 212 -27.73 20.98 -7.76
CA TYR A 212 -26.70 20.00 -7.39
C TYR A 212 -27.21 18.55 -7.30
N ARG A 213 -28.43 18.27 -7.76
CA ARG A 213 -28.88 16.92 -8.06
C ARG A 213 -28.40 16.40 -9.42
N ASP A 214 -27.93 17.32 -10.28
CA ASP A 214 -27.41 17.00 -11.60
C ASP A 214 -25.88 16.82 -11.51
N SER A 215 -25.41 15.63 -11.91
CA SER A 215 -24.00 15.31 -11.91
C SER A 215 -23.15 16.18 -12.85
N ALA A 216 -23.75 16.69 -13.95
CA ALA A 216 -23.05 17.56 -14.87
C ALA A 216 -22.80 18.92 -14.21
N ILE A 217 -23.78 19.46 -13.49
CA ILE A 217 -23.64 20.72 -12.74
C ILE A 217 -22.62 20.57 -11.61
N ILE A 218 -22.62 19.43 -10.88
CA ILE A 218 -21.62 19.16 -9.86
C ILE A 218 -20.21 19.17 -10.48
N GLN A 219 -20.04 18.53 -11.64
CA GLN A 219 -18.76 18.50 -12.33
C GLN A 219 -18.28 19.89 -12.76
N GLU A 220 -19.16 20.69 -13.33
CA GLU A 220 -18.87 22.07 -13.72
C GLU A 220 -18.56 22.98 -12.52
N SER A 221 -19.27 22.76 -11.40
CA SER A 221 -19.11 23.53 -10.16
C SER A 221 -18.03 23.00 -9.22
N THR A 222 -17.25 22.00 -9.63
CA THR A 222 -16.23 21.37 -8.77
C THR A 222 -15.33 22.40 -8.06
N PRO A 223 -14.76 23.43 -8.69
CA PRO A 223 -13.91 24.40 -7.99
C PRO A 223 -14.66 25.10 -6.84
N HIS A 224 -15.88 25.57 -7.08
CA HIS A 224 -16.72 26.22 -6.08
C HIS A 224 -17.06 25.26 -4.91
N ILE A 225 -17.47 24.05 -5.22
CA ILE A 225 -17.77 23.02 -4.19
C ILE A 225 -16.55 22.80 -3.29
N PHE A 226 -15.35 22.74 -3.87
CA PHE A 226 -14.11 22.57 -3.11
C PHE A 226 -13.73 23.78 -2.26
N GLU A 227 -14.05 25.01 -2.68
CA GLU A 227 -13.89 26.21 -1.86
C GLU A 227 -14.79 26.17 -0.62
N VAL A 228 -16.06 25.78 -0.79
CA VAL A 228 -17.00 25.61 0.32
C VAL A 228 -16.54 24.52 1.28
N ILE A 229 -16.15 23.36 0.77
CA ILE A 229 -15.60 22.25 1.57
C ILE A 229 -14.35 22.71 2.34
N THR A 230 -13.45 23.44 1.69
CA THR A 230 -12.22 23.96 2.31
C THR A 230 -12.53 24.88 3.48
N THR A 231 -13.46 25.81 3.28
CA THR A 231 -13.90 26.73 4.32
C THR A 231 -14.53 26.00 5.50
N PHE A 232 -15.38 25.01 5.22
CA PHE A 232 -16.02 24.19 6.23
C PHE A 232 -15.01 23.38 7.04
N ILE A 233 -14.11 22.63 6.39
CA ILE A 233 -13.06 21.85 7.07
C ILE A 233 -12.15 22.76 7.90
N GLY A 234 -11.80 23.95 7.39
CA GLY A 234 -11.02 24.96 8.11
C GLY A 234 -11.70 25.51 9.37
N SER A 235 -13.00 25.31 9.54
CA SER A 235 -13.75 25.69 10.75
C SER A 235 -13.75 24.62 11.86
N LEU A 236 -13.40 23.37 11.54
CA LEU A 236 -13.45 22.22 12.43
C LEU A 236 -12.04 21.72 12.80
N SER A 237 -11.89 21.06 13.93
CA SER A 237 -10.69 20.28 14.24
C SER A 237 -10.62 19.01 13.40
N GLN A 238 -9.45 18.36 13.36
CA GLN A 238 -9.27 17.10 12.66
C GLN A 238 -10.23 16.00 13.14
N GLU A 239 -10.39 15.89 14.47
CA GLU A 239 -11.29 14.88 15.07
C GLU A 239 -12.76 15.14 14.74
N GLU A 240 -13.21 16.40 14.85
CA GLU A 240 -14.57 16.78 14.46
C GLU A 240 -14.84 16.49 12.97
N THR A 241 -13.87 16.79 12.11
CA THR A 241 -13.98 16.54 10.68
C THR A 241 -14.02 15.04 10.38
N TYR A 242 -13.12 14.25 10.98
CA TYR A 242 -13.03 12.82 10.74
C TYR A 242 -14.26 12.07 11.26
N HIS A 243 -14.59 12.24 12.53
CA HIS A 243 -15.73 11.55 13.13
C HIS A 243 -17.07 12.02 12.54
N GLY A 244 -17.22 13.32 12.31
CA GLY A 244 -18.42 13.86 11.69
C GLY A 244 -18.68 13.34 10.28
N ALA A 245 -17.63 13.10 9.49
CA ALA A 245 -17.73 12.48 8.19
C ALA A 245 -18.13 11.00 8.31
N GLN A 246 -17.49 10.24 9.20
CA GLN A 246 -17.76 8.82 9.40
C GLN A 246 -19.20 8.57 9.90
N GLU A 247 -19.70 9.38 10.82
CA GLU A 247 -21.11 9.31 11.30
C GLU A 247 -22.13 9.48 10.17
N ARG A 248 -21.75 10.18 9.11
CA ARG A 248 -22.59 10.46 7.93
C ARG A 248 -22.33 9.49 6.77
N GLY A 249 -21.46 8.51 6.96
CA GLY A 249 -21.07 7.56 5.92
C GLY A 249 -20.22 8.18 4.80
N VAL A 250 -19.54 9.30 5.09
CA VAL A 250 -18.62 9.95 4.16
C VAL A 250 -17.20 9.44 4.42
N ASN A 251 -16.52 9.01 3.37
CA ASN A 251 -15.22 8.32 3.47
C ASN A 251 -14.06 9.33 3.53
N TRP A 252 -13.96 10.05 4.64
CA TRP A 252 -12.85 10.93 4.97
C TRP A 252 -12.01 10.34 6.09
N GLY A 253 -10.71 10.63 6.12
CA GLY A 253 -9.76 10.10 7.09
C GLY A 253 -8.86 11.17 7.68
N ALA A 254 -8.54 11.05 8.96
CA ALA A 254 -7.52 11.85 9.62
C ALA A 254 -6.12 11.40 9.16
N ILE A 255 -5.24 12.34 8.78
CA ILE A 255 -3.83 12.03 8.51
C ILE A 255 -3.10 12.02 9.84
N ARG A 256 -2.76 10.82 10.32
CA ARG A 256 -2.08 10.58 11.58
C ARG A 256 -0.57 10.62 11.41
N THR A 257 0.12 11.18 12.38
CA THR A 257 1.57 10.99 12.53
C THR A 257 1.85 9.68 13.30
N PRO A 258 3.06 9.10 13.20
CA PRO A 258 3.37 7.86 13.92
C PRO A 258 3.19 7.95 15.44
N ASP A 259 3.39 9.11 16.05
CA ASP A 259 3.16 9.36 17.47
C ASP A 259 1.67 9.44 17.81
N ASP A 260 0.82 9.99 16.93
CA ASP A 260 -0.64 9.96 17.12
C ASP A 260 -1.18 8.51 17.26
N LEU A 261 -0.49 7.51 16.66
CA LEU A 261 -0.91 6.10 16.74
C LEU A 261 -0.75 5.49 18.13
N LEU A 262 0.15 6.02 18.95
CA LEU A 262 0.34 5.55 20.33
C LEU A 262 -0.86 5.88 21.21
N ASP A 263 -1.57 6.96 20.90
CA ASP A 263 -2.77 7.42 21.62
C ASP A 263 -4.07 7.04 20.91
N ASP A 264 -3.99 6.25 19.81
CA ASP A 264 -5.16 5.81 19.05
C ASP A 264 -6.02 4.82 19.84
N GLY A 265 -7.21 5.26 20.25
CA GLY A 265 -8.14 4.46 21.07
C GLY A 265 -8.57 3.16 20.37
N HIS A 266 -8.72 3.16 19.04
CA HIS A 266 -9.07 1.97 18.29
C HIS A 266 -7.97 0.90 18.35
N LEU A 267 -6.70 1.31 18.20
CA LEU A 267 -5.56 0.39 18.34
C LEU A 267 -5.44 -0.16 19.77
N HIS A 268 -5.73 0.65 20.76
CA HIS A 268 -5.79 0.19 22.16
C HIS A 268 -6.92 -0.82 22.40
N ASP A 269 -8.14 -0.54 21.95
CA ASP A 269 -9.30 -1.43 22.10
C ASP A 269 -9.11 -2.76 21.37
N ARG A 270 -8.37 -2.75 20.25
CA ARG A 270 -8.00 -3.98 19.53
C ARG A 270 -6.85 -4.77 20.19
N GLY A 271 -6.22 -4.25 21.25
CA GLY A 271 -5.07 -4.87 21.86
C GLY A 271 -3.82 -4.90 20.98
N PHE A 272 -3.74 -3.96 20.03
CA PHE A 272 -2.59 -3.91 19.10
C PHE A 272 -1.28 -3.59 19.83
N TRP A 273 -1.34 -2.76 20.88
CA TRP A 273 -0.17 -2.41 21.67
C TRP A 273 0.07 -3.43 22.77
N VAL A 274 1.26 -4.07 22.76
CA VAL A 274 1.66 -5.11 23.72
C VAL A 274 2.81 -4.61 24.56
N LYS A 275 2.62 -4.67 25.89
CA LYS A 275 3.67 -4.36 26.85
C LYS A 275 4.57 -5.59 27.05
N VAL A 276 5.86 -5.43 26.80
CA VAL A 276 6.87 -6.49 26.95
C VAL A 276 7.84 -6.07 28.06
N GLU A 277 7.98 -6.95 29.06
CA GLU A 277 8.93 -6.76 30.14
C GLU A 277 10.35 -7.15 29.71
N HIS A 278 11.31 -6.31 30.04
CA HIS A 278 12.73 -6.54 29.83
C HIS A 278 13.46 -6.56 31.17
N PRO A 279 13.45 -7.69 31.89
CA PRO A 279 14.06 -7.79 33.23
C PRO A 279 15.54 -7.39 33.25
N GLU A 280 16.26 -7.68 32.16
CA GLU A 280 17.67 -7.32 31.98
C GLU A 280 17.92 -5.79 31.91
N LEU A 281 16.89 -5.02 31.52
CA LEU A 281 16.92 -3.56 31.45
C LEU A 281 16.18 -2.91 32.62
N GLY A 282 15.51 -3.69 33.48
CA GLY A 282 14.71 -3.21 34.60
C GLY A 282 13.50 -2.36 34.21
N ARG A 283 12.99 -2.52 32.96
CA ARG A 283 11.85 -1.77 32.43
C ARG A 283 11.08 -2.55 31.38
N SER A 284 9.88 -2.08 31.07
CA SER A 284 9.06 -2.58 29.97
C SER A 284 8.96 -1.56 28.83
N PHE A 285 8.69 -2.07 27.64
CA PHE A 285 8.41 -1.26 26.45
C PHE A 285 7.08 -1.70 25.83
N THR A 286 6.43 -0.76 25.15
CA THR A 286 5.25 -1.04 24.34
C THR A 286 5.68 -1.30 22.90
N TYR A 287 5.24 -2.42 22.35
CA TYR A 287 5.50 -2.82 20.96
C TYR A 287 4.17 -3.03 20.23
N PRO A 288 4.16 -2.85 18.90
CA PRO A 288 3.05 -3.36 18.10
C PRO A 288 2.98 -4.88 18.26
N GLY A 289 1.79 -5.39 18.53
CA GLY A 289 1.48 -6.81 18.54
C GLY A 289 1.41 -7.40 17.13
N PRO A 290 1.16 -8.71 17.00
CA PRO A 290 0.91 -9.31 15.71
C PRO A 290 -0.35 -8.70 15.09
N ALA A 291 -0.26 -8.34 13.81
CA ALA A 291 -1.42 -7.87 13.06
C ALA A 291 -2.34 -9.06 12.74
N GLY A 292 -3.51 -9.12 13.38
CA GLY A 292 -4.56 -10.14 13.16
C GLY A 292 -4.71 -11.13 14.28
#